data_df58e5da87c9c086ae09cbc1537b2093
#
_entry.id   df58e5da87c9c086ae09cbc1537b2093
#
_cell.length_a   1.000
_cell.length_b   1.000
_cell.length_c   1.000
_cell.angle_alpha   90.00
_cell.angle_beta   90.00
_cell.angle_gamma   90.00
#
_symmetry.space_group_name_H-M   'P 1'
#
loop_
_entity.id
_entity.type
_entity.pdbx_description
1 polymer ?
#
loop_
_entity_poly.entity_id
_entity_poly.type
_entity_poly.pdbx_seq_one_letter_code
_entity_poly.pdbx_strand_id
1 'polypeptide(L)'
;GYVMRGGREMDNHFEVMWDLFHSIPSIETEGVSVLDEYYWLNKADPNYSLCRATENRGQDAHTDGKFNISDKGAMEIMKLFFTPNEDLQDKRITDFFDDEVFNSNFWLYWRTMFAFENWHSALEMKLYIQRYIHHIGGLPDFTALRFTKYNQYESMILPMVKYLEGFGVKIHFGVQVTNVEFDCSDPKHKLAKRIDIIENGEKGGIDLTENDLVFITNGGCVENSSMGSQDKPAPYNTEIKEGGGWDMWRKIAAQDPDFGHPDKFCYDPEQTNWMSATVETLDQRIIPYITGICKRDPFSGKVVTGGIVTVKDSSWLMSWTINRQPQFRDQPKDHCLVWVYSLFTDKPGDFVKKPMRDCTGKEICMEWLYHLGVPEEQIEDLAENSANTVPVMMPYIDAFFMPRAYGDRPKVVPDGSVNFAFLGQFAETPRDTIFTTEYSM
;
A
#
# COMPACT_ATOMS: atom_id res chain seq x y z
N GLY A 1 -11.10 5.37 17.60
CA GLY A 1 -10.25 6.03 16.61
C GLY A 1 -10.35 5.37 15.25
N TYR A 2 -9.88 6.04 14.23
CA TYR A 2 -9.87 5.59 12.84
C TYR A 2 -8.51 5.02 12.47
N VAL A 3 -8.48 4.05 11.54
CA VAL A 3 -7.24 3.41 11.07
C VAL A 3 -7.18 3.40 9.56
N MET A 4 -6.15 4.04 9.02
CA MET A 4 -5.75 3.93 7.62
C MET A 4 -4.39 3.23 7.56
N ARG A 5 -4.28 2.14 6.81
CA ARG A 5 -3.01 1.38 6.69
C ARG A 5 -2.16 1.79 5.51
N GLY A 6 -2.69 2.54 4.59
CA GLY A 6 -1.98 2.97 3.39
C GLY A 6 -2.69 4.09 2.66
N GLY A 7 -1.98 4.78 1.78
CA GLY A 7 -2.52 5.68 0.78
C GLY A 7 -3.42 4.91 -0.21
N ARG A 8 -4.37 5.60 -0.82
CA ARG A 8 -5.31 5.01 -1.76
C ARG A 8 -5.55 5.96 -2.92
N GLU A 9 -4.45 6.22 -3.59
CA GLU A 9 -4.44 6.94 -4.85
C GLU A 9 -4.92 6.01 -5.97
N MET A 10 -5.68 6.58 -6.90
CA MET A 10 -6.22 5.87 -8.06
C MET A 10 -5.67 6.48 -9.34
N ASP A 11 -5.67 5.70 -10.41
CA ASP A 11 -5.33 6.12 -11.76
C ASP A 11 -6.55 5.93 -12.67
N ASN A 12 -6.77 6.86 -13.59
CA ASN A 12 -7.80 6.72 -14.62
C ASN A 12 -7.53 5.56 -15.59
N HIS A 13 -6.28 5.11 -15.68
CA HIS A 13 -5.83 4.00 -16.51
C HIS A 13 -5.85 2.63 -15.79
N PHE A 14 -6.56 2.50 -14.70
CA PHE A 14 -6.95 1.21 -14.12
C PHE A 14 -8.17 0.67 -14.90
N GLU A 15 -7.94 0.26 -16.12
CA GLU A 15 -8.99 0.04 -17.11
C GLU A 15 -9.88 -1.15 -16.75
N VAL A 16 -9.32 -2.26 -16.31
CA VAL A 16 -10.07 -3.45 -15.90
C VAL A 16 -10.87 -3.16 -14.64
N MET A 17 -10.26 -2.48 -13.67
CA MET A 17 -10.92 -2.08 -12.43
C MET A 17 -12.13 -1.18 -12.73
N TRP A 18 -11.95 -0.15 -13.55
CA TRP A 18 -13.04 0.79 -13.85
C TRP A 18 -14.12 0.18 -14.73
N ASP A 19 -13.80 -0.76 -15.60
CA ASP A 19 -14.81 -1.55 -16.35
C ASP A 19 -15.69 -2.35 -15.38
N LEU A 20 -15.09 -3.00 -14.39
CA LEU A 20 -15.83 -3.68 -13.32
C LEU A 20 -16.73 -2.70 -12.54
N PHE A 21 -16.18 -1.59 -12.06
CA PHE A 21 -16.92 -0.61 -11.25
C PHE A 21 -17.96 0.20 -12.02
N HIS A 22 -17.93 0.19 -13.35
CA HIS A 22 -19.03 0.65 -14.20
C HIS A 22 -20.31 -0.17 -13.98
N SER A 23 -20.18 -1.47 -13.69
CA SER A 23 -21.30 -2.40 -13.46
C SER A 23 -21.81 -2.41 -12.02
N ILE A 24 -21.05 -1.86 -11.06
CA ILE A 24 -21.40 -1.88 -9.64
C ILE A 24 -22.18 -0.62 -9.25
N PRO A 25 -23.44 -0.77 -8.79
CA PRO A 25 -24.24 0.39 -8.36
C PRO A 25 -23.61 1.13 -7.19
N SER A 26 -23.67 2.46 -7.25
CA SER A 26 -23.36 3.30 -6.10
C SER A 26 -24.34 3.04 -4.96
N ILE A 27 -23.84 3.16 -3.72
CA ILE A 27 -24.68 3.16 -2.52
C ILE A 27 -25.02 4.59 -2.06
N GLU A 28 -24.41 5.61 -2.67
CA GLU A 28 -24.63 7.02 -2.36
C GLU A 28 -25.72 7.64 -3.22
N THR A 29 -25.69 7.33 -4.51
CA THR A 29 -26.55 7.93 -5.52
C THR A 29 -27.31 6.84 -6.28
N GLU A 30 -28.62 6.86 -6.19
CA GLU A 30 -29.48 5.89 -6.86
C GLU A 30 -29.39 6.04 -8.39
N GLY A 31 -29.31 4.90 -9.09
CA GLY A 31 -29.34 4.83 -10.55
C GLY A 31 -28.02 5.12 -11.27
N VAL A 32 -26.91 5.28 -10.51
CA VAL A 32 -25.58 5.50 -11.08
C VAL A 32 -24.58 4.44 -10.58
N SER A 33 -23.47 4.28 -11.30
CA SER A 33 -22.40 3.35 -10.90
C SER A 33 -21.38 4.02 -9.98
N VAL A 34 -20.54 3.20 -9.34
CA VAL A 34 -19.37 3.68 -8.57
C VAL A 34 -18.43 4.47 -9.48
N LEU A 35 -18.25 4.06 -10.74
CA LEU A 35 -17.43 4.78 -11.70
C LEU A 35 -17.99 6.17 -12.02
N ASP A 36 -19.33 6.31 -12.18
CA ASP A 36 -19.95 7.60 -12.46
C ASP A 36 -19.66 8.61 -11.35
N GLU A 37 -19.84 8.20 -10.09
CA GLU A 37 -19.55 9.06 -8.93
C GLU A 37 -18.07 9.44 -8.85
N TYR A 38 -17.17 8.46 -9.05
CA TYR A 38 -15.73 8.71 -9.09
C TYR A 38 -15.36 9.73 -10.18
N TYR A 39 -15.92 9.56 -11.38
CA TYR A 39 -15.65 10.45 -12.51
C TYR A 39 -16.14 11.87 -12.23
N TRP A 40 -17.38 12.04 -11.76
CA TRP A 40 -17.93 13.36 -11.47
C TRP A 40 -17.17 14.08 -10.37
N LEU A 41 -16.82 13.36 -9.32
CA LEU A 41 -16.09 13.91 -8.18
C LEU A 41 -14.72 14.45 -8.62
N ASN A 42 -13.95 13.66 -9.37
CA ASN A 42 -12.61 14.04 -9.79
C ASN A 42 -12.62 15.07 -10.94
N LYS A 43 -13.71 15.16 -11.71
CA LYS A 43 -13.93 16.23 -12.68
C LYS A 43 -14.25 17.56 -12.00
N ALA A 44 -15.04 17.53 -10.93
CA ALA A 44 -15.41 18.73 -10.18
C ALA A 44 -14.27 19.26 -9.29
N ASP A 45 -13.37 18.37 -8.85
CA ASP A 45 -12.22 18.68 -8.00
C ASP A 45 -10.94 18.06 -8.59
N PRO A 46 -10.37 18.63 -9.66
CA PRO A 46 -9.12 18.18 -10.27
C PRO A 46 -7.98 18.20 -9.25
N ASN A 47 -7.25 17.07 -9.16
CA ASN A 47 -6.20 16.92 -8.18
C ASN A 47 -4.92 17.67 -8.55
N TYR A 48 -4.25 18.24 -7.56
CA TYR A 48 -2.88 18.73 -7.62
C TYR A 48 -2.30 18.90 -6.22
N SER A 49 -0.97 18.82 -6.08
CA SER A 49 -0.25 19.13 -4.85
C SER A 49 0.40 20.51 -4.94
N LEU A 50 0.34 21.28 -3.86
CA LEU A 50 1.03 22.57 -3.75
C LEU A 50 2.35 22.47 -2.96
N CYS A 51 2.55 21.38 -2.24
CA CYS A 51 3.79 21.12 -1.51
C CYS A 51 4.09 19.61 -1.59
N ARG A 52 5.11 19.26 -2.36
CA ARG A 52 5.52 17.85 -2.54
C ARG A 52 6.47 17.37 -1.44
N ALA A 53 7.30 18.26 -0.93
CA ALA A 53 8.27 17.95 0.10
C ALA A 53 8.52 19.16 1.01
N THR A 54 8.80 18.86 2.28
CA THR A 54 9.22 19.85 3.28
C THR A 54 10.59 19.49 3.84
N GLU A 55 11.26 20.49 4.40
CA GLU A 55 12.50 20.38 5.16
C GLU A 55 12.52 21.46 6.26
N ASN A 56 13.50 21.42 7.15
CA ASN A 56 13.68 22.43 8.19
C ASN A 56 12.39 22.74 8.96
N ARG A 57 11.70 21.71 9.42
CA ARG A 57 10.48 21.84 10.22
C ARG A 57 9.34 22.53 9.45
N GLY A 58 8.93 21.91 8.36
CA GLY A 58 7.72 22.30 7.60
C GLY A 58 7.91 23.40 6.57
N GLN A 59 9.15 23.84 6.33
CA GLN A 59 9.42 24.73 5.21
C GLN A 59 9.36 23.98 3.89
N ASP A 60 8.87 24.64 2.85
CA ASP A 60 8.90 24.09 1.49
C ASP A 60 10.36 23.77 1.10
N ALA A 61 10.62 22.55 0.69
CA ALA A 61 11.94 22.10 0.27
C ALA A 61 12.39 22.66 -1.08
N HIS A 62 11.59 23.54 -1.72
CA HIS A 62 11.87 24.18 -3.00
C HIS A 62 12.34 23.21 -4.09
N THR A 63 11.68 22.07 -4.19
CA THR A 63 11.99 21.07 -5.20
C THR A 63 11.61 21.53 -6.62
N ASP A 64 10.81 22.59 -6.73
CA ASP A 64 10.39 23.31 -7.95
C ASP A 64 9.86 22.37 -9.06
N GLY A 65 9.32 21.22 -8.69
CA GLY A 65 8.87 20.21 -9.64
C GLY A 65 10.00 19.58 -10.48
N LYS A 66 11.25 19.74 -10.07
CA LYS A 66 12.41 19.23 -10.79
C LYS A 66 12.89 17.92 -10.19
N PHE A 67 13.33 17.01 -11.05
CA PHE A 67 13.92 15.74 -10.62
C PHE A 67 15.36 15.89 -10.12
N ASN A 68 16.06 16.93 -10.51
CA ASN A 68 17.47 17.17 -10.18
C ASN A 68 18.33 15.91 -10.41
N ILE A 69 18.10 15.29 -11.58
CA ILE A 69 18.85 14.12 -12.02
C ILE A 69 19.83 14.58 -13.11
N SER A 70 21.06 14.06 -13.07
CA SER A 70 22.06 14.33 -14.10
C SER A 70 21.83 13.49 -15.35
N ASP A 71 22.52 13.83 -16.43
CA ASP A 71 22.52 13.03 -17.65
C ASP A 71 22.97 11.57 -17.37
N LYS A 72 23.95 11.39 -16.47
CA LYS A 72 24.41 10.06 -16.05
C LYS A 72 23.31 9.30 -15.35
N GLY A 73 22.66 9.90 -14.35
CA GLY A 73 21.55 9.28 -13.63
C GLY A 73 20.36 8.94 -14.53
N ALA A 74 20.04 9.83 -15.49
CA ALA A 74 19.02 9.55 -16.49
C ALA A 74 19.39 8.36 -17.38
N MET A 75 20.68 8.21 -17.76
CA MET A 75 21.18 7.05 -18.52
C MET A 75 21.09 5.74 -17.70
N GLU A 76 21.29 5.79 -16.39
CA GLU A 76 21.16 4.61 -15.52
C GLU A 76 19.69 4.13 -15.46
N ILE A 77 18.74 5.05 -15.35
CA ILE A 77 17.30 4.73 -15.41
C ILE A 77 16.95 4.13 -16.77
N MET A 78 17.43 4.73 -17.87
CA MET A 78 17.23 4.19 -19.21
C MET A 78 17.86 2.80 -19.38
N LYS A 79 19.06 2.58 -18.83
CA LYS A 79 19.70 1.26 -18.84
C LYS A 79 18.81 0.21 -18.15
N LEU A 80 18.29 0.51 -16.96
CA LEU A 80 17.35 -0.38 -16.28
C LEU A 80 16.10 -0.64 -17.13
N PHE A 81 15.51 0.41 -17.70
CA PHE A 81 14.30 0.31 -18.52
C PHE A 81 14.46 -0.59 -19.75
N PHE A 82 15.63 -0.53 -20.42
CA PHE A 82 15.90 -1.33 -21.62
C PHE A 82 16.56 -2.69 -21.36
N THR A 83 17.00 -2.97 -20.13
CA THR A 83 17.54 -4.29 -19.78
C THR A 83 16.43 -5.34 -19.88
N PRO A 84 16.63 -6.48 -20.55
CA PRO A 84 15.66 -7.57 -20.60
C PRO A 84 15.24 -8.02 -19.19
N ASN A 85 13.99 -8.42 -19.01
CA ASN A 85 13.48 -8.83 -17.68
C ASN A 85 14.26 -10.06 -17.14
N GLU A 86 14.67 -10.95 -18.03
CA GLU A 86 15.46 -12.15 -17.71
C GLU A 86 16.80 -11.81 -17.05
N ASP A 87 17.40 -10.67 -17.44
CA ASP A 87 18.68 -10.19 -16.92
C ASP A 87 18.52 -9.43 -15.59
N LEU A 88 17.29 -9.13 -15.19
CA LEU A 88 16.97 -8.43 -13.95
C LEU A 88 16.59 -9.36 -12.79
N GLN A 89 16.49 -10.67 -13.05
CA GLN A 89 16.15 -11.65 -12.03
C GLN A 89 17.17 -11.64 -10.89
N ASP A 90 16.71 -11.67 -9.66
CA ASP A 90 17.51 -11.59 -8.43
C ASP A 90 18.41 -10.34 -8.31
N LYS A 91 18.27 -9.35 -9.20
CA LYS A 91 19.00 -8.09 -9.15
C LYS A 91 18.33 -7.08 -8.26
N ARG A 92 19.14 -6.24 -7.64
CA ARG A 92 18.70 -5.10 -6.82
C ARG A 92 18.78 -3.80 -7.60
N ILE A 93 18.03 -2.79 -7.17
CA ILE A 93 18.12 -1.43 -7.75
C ILE A 93 19.55 -0.89 -7.62
N THR A 94 20.25 -1.20 -6.52
CA THR A 94 21.66 -0.84 -6.30
C THR A 94 22.64 -1.43 -7.31
N ASP A 95 22.25 -2.44 -8.10
CA ASP A 95 23.07 -2.97 -9.19
C ASP A 95 23.03 -2.08 -10.45
N PHE A 96 22.10 -1.12 -10.49
CA PHE A 96 21.85 -0.25 -11.65
C PHE A 96 22.06 1.22 -11.35
N PHE A 97 21.73 1.69 -10.13
CA PHE A 97 21.77 3.08 -9.73
C PHE A 97 22.90 3.32 -8.74
N ASP A 98 23.57 4.45 -8.89
CA ASP A 98 24.54 4.95 -7.93
C ASP A 98 23.96 6.07 -7.04
N ASP A 99 24.81 6.63 -6.19
CA ASP A 99 24.45 7.70 -5.23
C ASP A 99 23.87 8.95 -5.91
N GLU A 100 24.18 9.18 -7.19
CA GLU A 100 23.69 10.32 -7.92
C GLU A 100 22.18 10.23 -8.18
N VAL A 101 21.70 9.02 -8.55
CA VAL A 101 20.27 8.76 -8.66
C VAL A 101 19.60 8.76 -7.29
N PHE A 102 20.19 8.09 -6.30
CA PHE A 102 19.62 7.97 -4.96
C PHE A 102 19.51 9.30 -4.20
N ASN A 103 20.36 10.28 -4.52
CA ASN A 103 20.31 11.62 -3.93
C ASN A 103 19.46 12.62 -4.75
N SER A 104 18.86 12.19 -5.86
CA SER A 104 18.03 13.05 -6.71
C SER A 104 16.62 13.23 -6.14
N ASN A 105 15.93 14.30 -6.55
CA ASN A 105 14.52 14.49 -6.27
C ASN A 105 13.66 13.42 -6.98
N PHE A 106 14.10 12.91 -8.14
CA PHE A 106 13.44 11.78 -8.79
C PHE A 106 13.30 10.60 -7.83
N TRP A 107 14.40 10.18 -7.19
CA TRP A 107 14.37 9.08 -6.25
C TRP A 107 13.55 9.40 -5.01
N LEU A 108 13.65 10.60 -4.46
CA LEU A 108 12.83 11.05 -3.34
C LEU A 108 11.34 10.90 -3.64
N TYR A 109 10.91 11.37 -4.81
CA TYR A 109 9.51 11.29 -5.22
C TYR A 109 9.07 9.86 -5.49
N TRP A 110 9.91 9.09 -6.17
CA TRP A 110 9.62 7.71 -6.52
C TRP A 110 9.49 6.81 -5.29
N ARG A 111 10.51 6.83 -4.43
CA ARG A 111 10.54 5.98 -3.26
C ARG A 111 9.42 6.29 -2.26
N THR A 112 9.05 7.54 -2.08
CA THR A 112 7.98 7.91 -1.17
C THR A 112 6.59 7.74 -1.77
N MET A 113 6.44 7.77 -3.09
CA MET A 113 5.17 7.46 -3.76
C MET A 113 4.85 5.96 -3.74
N PHE A 114 5.85 5.13 -4.03
CA PHE A 114 5.67 3.70 -4.23
C PHE A 114 6.26 2.83 -3.11
N ALA A 115 6.79 3.43 -2.04
CA ALA A 115 7.46 2.74 -0.93
C ALA A 115 8.71 1.95 -1.35
N PHE A 116 9.46 2.40 -2.38
CA PHE A 116 10.69 1.75 -2.79
C PHE A 116 11.86 2.07 -1.87
N GLU A 117 12.68 1.05 -1.63
CA GLU A 117 14.01 1.17 -1.03
C GLU A 117 15.11 0.77 -2.01
N ASN A 118 16.35 1.22 -1.73
CA ASN A 118 17.48 1.03 -2.66
C ASN A 118 17.78 -0.45 -2.95
N TRP A 119 17.53 -1.33 -1.98
CA TRP A 119 17.79 -2.76 -2.04
C TRP A 119 16.69 -3.58 -2.73
N HIS A 120 15.56 -2.97 -3.05
CA HIS A 120 14.43 -3.65 -3.69
C HIS A 120 14.79 -4.20 -5.09
N SER A 121 13.92 -5.05 -5.59
CA SER A 121 14.03 -5.71 -6.89
C SER A 121 14.15 -4.72 -8.05
N ALA A 122 15.21 -4.87 -8.86
CA ALA A 122 15.36 -4.12 -10.10
C ALA A 122 14.27 -4.47 -11.13
N LEU A 123 13.82 -5.72 -11.14
CA LEU A 123 12.71 -6.18 -12.00
C LEU A 123 11.42 -5.44 -11.65
N GLU A 124 11.06 -5.37 -10.35
CA GLU A 124 9.86 -4.64 -9.92
C GLU A 124 9.98 -3.14 -10.22
N MET A 125 11.15 -2.54 -9.99
CA MET A 125 11.39 -1.13 -10.32
C MET A 125 11.16 -0.86 -11.82
N LYS A 126 11.64 -1.72 -12.70
CA LYS A 126 11.43 -1.60 -14.15
C LYS A 126 9.94 -1.71 -14.50
N LEU A 127 9.22 -2.70 -13.95
CA LEU A 127 7.79 -2.89 -14.19
C LEU A 127 6.98 -1.65 -13.77
N TYR A 128 7.33 -1.04 -12.63
CA TYR A 128 6.72 0.23 -12.19
C TYR A 128 7.02 1.39 -13.13
N ILE A 129 8.27 1.53 -13.58
CA ILE A 129 8.62 2.57 -14.57
C ILE A 129 7.79 2.37 -15.85
N GLN A 130 7.66 1.14 -16.33
CA GLN A 130 6.86 0.83 -17.52
C GLN A 130 5.37 1.15 -17.32
N ARG A 131 4.80 0.78 -16.17
CA ARG A 131 3.40 1.04 -15.83
C ARG A 131 3.09 2.52 -15.74
N TYR A 132 3.97 3.28 -15.11
CA TYR A 132 3.75 4.69 -14.79
C TYR A 132 4.52 5.67 -15.67
N ILE A 133 5.10 5.23 -16.79
CA ILE A 133 5.91 6.10 -17.66
C ILE A 133 5.17 7.35 -18.11
N HIS A 134 3.86 7.25 -18.34
CA HIS A 134 3.02 8.38 -18.74
C HIS A 134 2.80 9.42 -17.63
N HIS A 135 3.05 9.03 -16.38
CA HIS A 135 2.79 9.85 -15.19
C HIS A 135 4.06 10.29 -14.47
N ILE A 136 5.24 9.88 -14.95
CA ILE A 136 6.53 10.26 -14.32
C ILE A 136 6.65 11.78 -14.19
N GLY A 137 6.25 12.54 -15.22
CA GLY A 137 6.26 13.99 -15.20
C GLY A 137 5.35 14.62 -14.14
N GLY A 138 4.34 13.89 -13.67
CA GLY A 138 3.39 14.34 -12.64
C GLY A 138 3.75 13.91 -11.21
N LEU A 139 4.89 13.26 -10.98
CA LEU A 139 5.34 12.89 -9.64
C LEU A 139 5.55 14.09 -8.69
N PRO A 140 5.96 15.29 -9.18
CA PRO A 140 6.09 16.46 -8.32
C PRO A 140 4.78 17.10 -7.89
N ASP A 141 3.73 17.03 -8.71
CA ASP A 141 2.47 17.76 -8.50
C ASP A 141 1.24 16.88 -8.33
N PHE A 142 1.38 15.57 -8.58
CA PHE A 142 0.32 14.57 -8.43
C PHE A 142 -0.94 14.81 -9.27
N THR A 143 -0.85 15.56 -10.34
CA THR A 143 -2.00 15.88 -11.20
C THR A 143 -2.65 14.64 -11.84
N ALA A 144 -1.92 13.54 -11.95
CA ALA A 144 -2.45 12.26 -12.44
C ALA A 144 -3.27 11.48 -11.41
N LEU A 145 -3.05 11.70 -10.11
CA LEU A 145 -3.73 10.96 -9.05
C LEU A 145 -5.20 11.35 -8.93
N ARG A 146 -6.01 10.37 -8.56
CA ARG A 146 -7.45 10.50 -8.31
C ARG A 146 -7.81 9.89 -6.98
N PHE A 147 -8.93 10.32 -6.42
CA PHE A 147 -9.37 9.91 -5.10
C PHE A 147 -10.86 9.62 -5.10
N THR A 148 -11.26 8.66 -4.26
CA THR A 148 -12.65 8.37 -3.92
C THR A 148 -13.22 9.40 -2.94
N LYS A 149 -14.51 9.37 -2.71
CA LYS A 149 -15.18 10.29 -1.76
C LYS A 149 -14.77 10.02 -0.31
N TYR A 150 -14.87 8.77 0.09
CA TYR A 150 -14.46 8.24 1.38
C TYR A 150 -13.26 7.31 1.22
N ASN A 151 -12.89 6.58 2.26
CA ASN A 151 -11.91 5.51 2.19
C ASN A 151 -12.32 4.44 1.16
N GLN A 152 -11.36 3.63 0.77
CA GLN A 152 -11.56 2.63 -0.29
C GLN A 152 -12.62 1.57 0.06
N TYR A 153 -12.70 1.20 1.35
CA TYR A 153 -13.70 0.23 1.79
C TYR A 153 -15.12 0.74 1.56
N GLU A 154 -15.42 1.94 2.03
CA GLU A 154 -16.77 2.52 1.93
C GLU A 154 -17.14 2.94 0.51
N SER A 155 -16.15 3.39 -0.28
CA SER A 155 -16.41 3.88 -1.65
C SER A 155 -16.42 2.80 -2.71
N MET A 156 -15.73 1.68 -2.51
CA MET A 156 -15.52 0.64 -3.52
C MET A 156 -15.88 -0.76 -3.01
N ILE A 157 -15.28 -1.21 -1.91
CA ILE A 157 -15.44 -2.59 -1.43
C ILE A 157 -16.87 -2.85 -0.95
N LEU A 158 -17.43 -1.95 -0.15
CA LEU A 158 -18.78 -2.11 0.38
C LEU A 158 -19.86 -2.14 -0.73
N PRO A 159 -19.84 -1.25 -1.75
CA PRO A 159 -20.72 -1.38 -2.91
C PRO A 159 -20.58 -2.71 -3.63
N MET A 160 -19.35 -3.18 -3.86
CA MET A 160 -19.07 -4.46 -4.50
C MET A 160 -19.61 -5.65 -3.69
N VAL A 161 -19.38 -5.65 -2.37
CA VAL A 161 -19.92 -6.68 -1.47
C VAL A 161 -21.43 -6.75 -1.59
N LYS A 162 -22.15 -5.62 -1.47
CA LYS A 162 -23.60 -5.56 -1.59
C LYS A 162 -24.09 -6.03 -2.96
N TYR A 163 -23.39 -5.68 -4.02
CA TYR A 163 -23.70 -6.13 -5.37
C TYR A 163 -23.60 -7.66 -5.50
N LEU A 164 -22.49 -8.23 -5.02
CA LEU A 164 -22.25 -9.69 -5.05
C LEU A 164 -23.26 -10.46 -4.19
N GLU A 165 -23.59 -9.96 -3.00
CA GLU A 165 -24.63 -10.55 -2.15
C GLU A 165 -25.98 -10.61 -2.85
N GLY A 166 -26.31 -9.60 -3.68
CA GLY A 166 -27.50 -9.57 -4.51
C GLY A 166 -27.58 -10.73 -5.54
N PHE A 167 -26.45 -11.32 -5.92
CA PHE A 167 -26.36 -12.50 -6.76
C PHE A 167 -26.20 -13.81 -5.97
N GLY A 168 -26.32 -13.76 -4.66
CA GLY A 168 -26.24 -14.93 -3.80
C GLY A 168 -24.82 -15.38 -3.45
N VAL A 169 -23.80 -14.54 -3.70
CA VAL A 169 -22.44 -14.79 -3.25
C VAL A 169 -22.42 -14.77 -1.72
N LYS A 170 -21.80 -15.79 -1.13
CA LYS A 170 -21.65 -15.91 0.32
C LYS A 170 -20.25 -15.52 0.72
N ILE A 171 -20.14 -14.57 1.65
CA ILE A 171 -18.87 -14.15 2.25
C ILE A 171 -18.79 -14.73 3.67
N HIS A 172 -17.82 -15.60 3.90
CA HIS A 172 -17.60 -16.24 5.19
C HIS A 172 -16.48 -15.55 5.95
N PHE A 173 -16.82 -14.88 7.04
CA PHE A 173 -15.86 -14.31 7.99
C PHE A 173 -15.52 -15.31 9.09
N GLY A 174 -14.32 -15.18 9.68
CA GLY A 174 -13.88 -16.07 10.76
C GLY A 174 -13.51 -17.47 10.31
N VAL A 175 -13.42 -17.71 9.01
CA VAL A 175 -12.93 -18.96 8.41
C VAL A 175 -11.48 -18.74 7.97
N GLN A 176 -10.56 -19.52 8.53
CA GLN A 176 -9.15 -19.53 8.18
C GLN A 176 -8.88 -20.68 7.21
N VAL A 177 -8.44 -20.35 5.99
CA VAL A 177 -7.95 -21.35 5.04
C VAL A 177 -6.48 -21.64 5.38
N THR A 178 -6.18 -22.91 5.68
CA THR A 178 -4.85 -23.33 6.15
C THR A 178 -4.05 -24.06 5.09
N ASN A 179 -4.70 -24.60 4.07
CA ASN A 179 -4.08 -25.30 2.95
C ASN A 179 -5.08 -25.47 1.80
N VAL A 180 -4.56 -25.74 0.61
CA VAL A 180 -5.32 -26.33 -0.51
C VAL A 180 -4.55 -27.57 -0.93
N GLU A 181 -5.20 -28.72 -0.91
CA GLU A 181 -4.61 -30.01 -1.34
C GLU A 181 -4.80 -30.19 -2.85
N PHE A 182 -3.74 -30.63 -3.52
CA PHE A 182 -3.73 -30.86 -4.97
C PHE A 182 -3.39 -32.30 -5.31
N ASP A 183 -3.93 -32.76 -6.41
CA ASP A 183 -3.42 -33.94 -7.13
C ASP A 183 -2.57 -33.43 -8.32
N CYS A 184 -1.26 -33.54 -8.17
CA CYS A 184 -0.25 -33.17 -9.17
C CYS A 184 0.44 -34.40 -9.76
N SER A 185 -0.13 -35.59 -9.65
CA SER A 185 0.43 -36.85 -10.17
C SER A 185 0.60 -36.83 -11.69
N ASP A 186 -0.28 -36.15 -12.42
CA ASP A 186 -0.09 -35.83 -13.84
C ASP A 186 0.23 -34.35 -14.01
N PRO A 187 1.45 -33.98 -14.44
CA PRO A 187 1.83 -32.57 -14.64
C PRO A 187 0.96 -31.81 -15.67
N LYS A 188 0.22 -32.54 -16.50
CA LYS A 188 -0.69 -31.96 -17.50
C LYS A 188 -2.12 -31.89 -17.03
N HIS A 189 -2.42 -32.41 -15.84
CA HIS A 189 -3.78 -32.47 -15.29
C HIS A 189 -3.73 -32.33 -13.78
N LYS A 190 -3.43 -31.11 -13.31
CA LYS A 190 -3.35 -30.77 -11.87
C LYS A 190 -4.73 -30.33 -11.36
N LEU A 191 -5.17 -30.89 -10.23
CA LEU A 191 -6.49 -30.65 -9.62
C LEU A 191 -6.37 -30.16 -8.20
N ALA A 192 -7.08 -29.11 -7.83
CA ALA A 192 -7.38 -28.81 -6.44
C ALA A 192 -8.45 -29.79 -5.94
N LYS A 193 -8.16 -30.51 -4.86
CA LYS A 193 -8.98 -31.60 -4.34
C LYS A 193 -9.72 -31.24 -3.07
N ARG A 194 -9.14 -30.36 -2.24
CA ARG A 194 -9.72 -30.03 -0.95
C ARG A 194 -9.17 -28.68 -0.46
N ILE A 195 -10.02 -27.90 0.17
CA ILE A 195 -9.64 -26.70 0.93
C ILE A 195 -9.70 -27.04 2.40
N ASP A 196 -8.56 -26.98 3.13
CA ASP A 196 -8.52 -27.15 4.56
C ASP A 196 -8.81 -25.85 5.28
N ILE A 197 -9.70 -25.90 6.24
CA ILE A 197 -10.15 -24.72 7.00
C ILE A 197 -10.08 -24.93 8.51
N ILE A 198 -10.00 -23.82 9.24
CA ILE A 198 -10.32 -23.74 10.65
C ILE A 198 -11.45 -22.74 10.80
N GLU A 199 -12.57 -23.18 11.34
CA GLU A 199 -13.73 -22.34 11.66
C GLU A 199 -14.08 -22.50 13.14
N ASN A 200 -14.15 -21.38 13.87
CA ASN A 200 -14.42 -21.40 15.33
C ASN A 200 -13.46 -22.29 16.15
N GLY A 201 -12.21 -22.46 15.67
CA GLY A 201 -11.19 -23.31 16.30
C GLY A 201 -11.29 -24.80 15.93
N GLU A 202 -12.28 -25.20 15.16
CA GLU A 202 -12.47 -26.59 14.69
C GLU A 202 -11.89 -26.74 13.27
N LYS A 203 -11.13 -27.83 13.06
CA LYS A 203 -10.60 -28.21 11.76
C LYS A 203 -11.69 -28.82 10.90
N GLY A 204 -11.77 -28.36 9.66
CA GLY A 204 -12.70 -28.88 8.65
C GLY A 204 -12.10 -28.79 7.26
N GLY A 205 -12.93 -28.99 6.26
CA GLY A 205 -12.51 -28.81 4.88
C GLY A 205 -13.67 -28.91 3.89
N ILE A 206 -13.40 -28.46 2.68
CA ILE A 206 -14.34 -28.48 1.56
C ILE A 206 -13.73 -29.36 0.49
N ASP A 207 -14.34 -30.51 0.23
CA ASP A 207 -13.93 -31.41 -0.84
C ASP A 207 -14.35 -30.83 -2.21
N LEU A 208 -13.47 -30.93 -3.20
CA LEU A 208 -13.60 -30.34 -4.52
C LEU A 208 -13.64 -31.42 -5.60
N THR A 209 -14.33 -31.11 -6.67
CA THR A 209 -14.39 -31.89 -7.89
C THR A 209 -13.79 -31.11 -9.07
N GLU A 210 -13.62 -31.73 -10.23
CA GLU A 210 -13.18 -31.05 -11.44
C GLU A 210 -14.13 -29.95 -11.93
N ASN A 211 -15.38 -29.95 -11.47
CA ASN A 211 -16.37 -28.94 -11.85
C ASN A 211 -16.40 -27.71 -10.93
N ASP A 212 -15.65 -27.76 -9.84
CA ASP A 212 -15.49 -26.62 -8.95
C ASP A 212 -14.34 -25.74 -9.46
N LEU A 213 -14.45 -24.42 -9.31
CA LEU A 213 -13.36 -23.49 -9.60
C LEU A 213 -12.85 -22.86 -8.31
N VAL A 214 -11.55 -22.90 -8.12
CA VAL A 214 -10.89 -22.38 -6.92
C VAL A 214 -9.92 -21.25 -7.29
N PHE A 215 -10.14 -20.08 -6.73
CA PHE A 215 -9.23 -18.93 -6.86
C PHE A 215 -8.49 -18.73 -5.52
N ILE A 216 -7.17 -18.73 -5.58
CA ILE A 216 -6.32 -18.76 -4.40
C ILE A 216 -5.51 -17.47 -4.33
N THR A 217 -5.71 -16.68 -3.27
CA THR A 217 -4.84 -15.56 -2.95
C THR A 217 -3.83 -16.02 -1.90
N ASN A 218 -2.61 -16.27 -2.35
CA ASN A 218 -1.52 -16.79 -1.53
C ASN A 218 -0.62 -15.68 -0.98
N GLY A 219 0.07 -15.95 0.14
CA GLY A 219 0.89 -14.98 0.84
C GLY A 219 0.07 -13.85 1.45
N GLY A 220 0.74 -12.82 1.95
CA GLY A 220 0.05 -11.65 2.50
C GLY A 220 1.02 -10.56 2.97
N CYS A 221 1.12 -9.45 2.23
CA CYS A 221 1.93 -8.30 2.66
C CYS A 221 1.38 -7.64 3.94
N VAL A 222 0.10 -7.84 4.26
CA VAL A 222 -0.54 -7.33 5.47
C VAL A 222 -0.59 -8.34 6.62
N GLU A 223 -0.03 -9.52 6.44
CA GLU A 223 0.03 -10.53 7.51
C GLU A 223 0.83 -10.02 8.69
N ASN A 224 0.42 -10.43 9.88
CA ASN A 224 0.99 -9.98 11.16
C ASN A 224 0.91 -8.46 11.41
N SER A 225 0.18 -7.70 10.59
CA SER A 225 -0.08 -6.30 10.89
C SER A 225 -0.74 -6.18 12.26
N SER A 226 -0.27 -5.21 13.02
CA SER A 226 -0.74 -4.97 14.37
C SER A 226 -1.05 -3.49 14.57
N MET A 227 -1.92 -3.20 15.52
CA MET A 227 -2.28 -1.83 15.90
C MET A 227 -1.82 -1.56 17.32
N GLY A 228 -1.25 -0.38 17.52
CA GLY A 228 -1.06 0.20 18.84
C GLY A 228 -2.21 1.12 19.25
N SER A 229 -1.92 2.08 20.08
CA SER A 229 -2.84 3.12 20.50
C SER A 229 -2.10 4.42 20.79
N GLN A 230 -2.83 5.45 21.19
CA GLN A 230 -2.24 6.72 21.69
C GLN A 230 -1.10 6.47 22.69
N ASP A 231 -1.26 5.48 23.57
CA ASP A 231 -0.36 5.22 24.71
C ASP A 231 0.46 3.94 24.57
N LYS A 232 0.31 3.20 23.48
CA LYS A 232 0.98 1.91 23.28
C LYS A 232 1.56 1.80 21.88
N PRO A 233 2.81 1.32 21.73
CA PRO A 233 3.35 0.99 20.41
C PRO A 233 2.59 -0.19 19.79
N ALA A 234 2.64 -0.30 18.47
CA ALA A 234 2.12 -1.45 17.75
C ALA A 234 3.09 -2.65 17.92
N PRO A 235 2.62 -3.84 18.33
CA PRO A 235 3.47 -5.00 18.46
C PRO A 235 4.17 -5.37 17.14
N TYR A 236 5.47 -5.63 17.18
CA TYR A 236 6.24 -6.08 16.01
C TYR A 236 6.27 -7.62 15.97
N ASN A 237 5.35 -8.22 15.22
CA ASN A 237 5.19 -9.67 15.10
C ASN A 237 5.85 -10.17 13.81
N THR A 238 7.00 -10.82 13.91
CA THR A 238 7.80 -11.27 12.76
C THR A 238 7.65 -12.76 12.44
N GLU A 239 7.07 -13.53 13.34
CA GLU A 239 6.93 -14.98 13.15
C GLU A 239 5.77 -15.30 12.21
N ILE A 240 6.00 -16.25 11.30
CA ILE A 240 4.95 -16.78 10.43
C ILE A 240 4.00 -17.63 11.24
N LYS A 241 2.74 -17.24 11.27
CA LYS A 241 1.70 -17.93 12.03
C LYS A 241 1.24 -19.19 11.31
N GLU A 242 1.04 -20.28 12.05
CA GLU A 242 0.37 -21.46 11.53
C GLU A 242 -1.01 -21.11 10.98
N GLY A 243 -1.30 -21.51 9.74
CA GLY A 243 -2.54 -21.20 9.03
C GLY A 243 -2.68 -19.76 8.55
N GLY A 244 -1.64 -18.93 8.66
CA GLY A 244 -1.57 -17.62 7.97
C GLY A 244 -1.32 -17.77 6.47
N GLY A 245 -1.39 -16.67 5.72
CA GLY A 245 -1.23 -16.68 4.26
C GLY A 245 0.15 -17.18 3.81
N TRP A 246 1.23 -16.88 4.55
CA TRP A 246 2.57 -17.39 4.27
C TRP A 246 2.70 -18.89 4.55
N ASP A 247 2.15 -19.36 5.68
CA ASP A 247 2.16 -20.79 6.04
C ASP A 247 1.31 -21.60 5.05
N MET A 248 0.14 -21.11 4.70
CA MET A 248 -0.70 -21.71 3.65
C MET A 248 0.06 -21.82 2.34
N TRP A 249 0.72 -20.75 1.89
CA TRP A 249 1.49 -20.79 0.63
C TRP A 249 2.68 -21.73 0.72
N ARG A 250 3.39 -21.85 1.85
CA ARG A 250 4.44 -22.85 2.05
C ARG A 250 3.91 -24.28 1.88
N LYS A 251 2.73 -24.58 2.43
CA LYS A 251 2.08 -25.89 2.28
C LYS A 251 1.67 -26.16 0.83
N ILE A 252 1.14 -25.17 0.14
CA ILE A 252 0.79 -25.26 -1.27
C ILE A 252 2.05 -25.47 -2.11
N ALA A 253 3.07 -24.64 -1.94
CA ALA A 253 4.31 -24.69 -2.70
C ALA A 253 5.10 -26.00 -2.51
N ALA A 254 4.93 -26.67 -1.37
CA ALA A 254 5.54 -27.98 -1.12
C ALA A 254 4.95 -29.11 -1.98
N GLN A 255 3.81 -28.91 -2.64
CA GLN A 255 3.11 -29.93 -3.42
C GLN A 255 3.53 -29.95 -4.89
N ASP A 256 3.97 -28.80 -5.45
CA ASP A 256 4.38 -28.71 -6.84
C ASP A 256 5.37 -27.53 -7.05
N PRO A 257 6.47 -27.69 -7.80
CA PRO A 257 7.45 -26.65 -8.02
C PRO A 257 6.90 -25.42 -8.78
N ASP A 258 5.78 -25.56 -9.52
CA ASP A 258 5.14 -24.46 -10.23
C ASP A 258 4.30 -23.55 -9.30
N PHE A 259 4.18 -23.89 -8.02
CA PHE A 259 3.37 -23.13 -7.06
C PHE A 259 4.17 -22.06 -6.30
N GLY A 260 5.40 -21.77 -6.76
CA GLY A 260 6.22 -20.66 -6.31
C GLY A 260 7.10 -20.95 -5.09
N HIS A 261 7.79 -19.90 -4.61
CA HIS A 261 8.77 -19.98 -3.52
C HIS A 261 8.51 -18.90 -2.46
N PRO A 262 7.55 -19.12 -1.54
CA PRO A 262 7.15 -18.09 -0.56
C PRO A 262 8.29 -17.56 0.30
N ASP A 263 9.28 -18.39 0.63
CA ASP A 263 10.42 -17.99 1.46
C ASP A 263 11.29 -16.90 0.81
N LYS A 264 11.23 -16.72 -0.50
CA LYS A 264 11.88 -15.59 -1.18
C LYS A 264 11.33 -14.24 -0.72
N PHE A 265 10.09 -14.20 -0.26
CA PHE A 265 9.37 -12.97 0.04
C PHE A 265 9.25 -12.71 1.55
N CYS A 266 9.11 -13.75 2.36
CA CYS A 266 8.78 -13.62 3.78
C CYS A 266 9.95 -13.95 4.74
N TYR A 267 11.20 -14.07 4.24
CA TYR A 267 12.31 -14.51 5.08
C TYR A 267 12.90 -13.40 5.96
N ASP A 268 12.70 -12.12 5.60
CA ASP A 268 13.38 -11.00 6.27
C ASP A 268 12.44 -9.83 6.61
N PRO A 269 11.63 -9.97 7.67
CA PRO A 269 10.75 -8.90 8.11
C PRO A 269 11.49 -7.65 8.61
N GLU A 270 12.77 -7.74 8.98
CA GLU A 270 13.58 -6.56 9.31
C GLU A 270 13.78 -5.64 8.09
N GLN A 271 13.83 -6.19 6.89
CA GLN A 271 13.89 -5.41 5.65
C GLN A 271 12.51 -5.03 5.11
N THR A 272 11.52 -5.94 5.20
CA THR A 272 10.24 -5.76 4.52
C THR A 272 9.21 -4.96 5.31
N ASN A 273 9.53 -4.52 6.53
CA ASN A 273 8.59 -3.76 7.33
C ASN A 273 8.61 -2.27 7.03
N TRP A 274 7.46 -1.65 7.18
CA TRP A 274 7.33 -0.23 7.44
C TRP A 274 6.11 0.04 8.32
N MET A 275 5.98 1.26 8.80
CA MET A 275 4.91 1.66 9.69
C MET A 275 4.10 2.81 9.13
N SER A 276 2.85 2.83 9.52
CA SER A 276 2.01 4.00 9.38
C SER A 276 1.33 4.35 10.70
N ALA A 277 0.75 5.54 10.74
CA ALA A 277 -0.14 5.95 11.82
C ALA A 277 -1.28 6.79 11.25
N THR A 278 -2.45 6.66 11.83
CA THR A 278 -3.55 7.59 11.58
C THR A 278 -3.60 8.59 12.73
N VAL A 279 -3.36 9.84 12.41
CA VAL A 279 -3.53 10.96 13.34
C VAL A 279 -4.92 11.54 13.11
N GLU A 280 -5.77 11.46 14.10
CA GLU A 280 -7.07 12.12 14.15
C GLU A 280 -6.92 13.43 14.93
N THR A 281 -7.12 14.59 14.29
CA THR A 281 -7.15 15.86 15.03
C THR A 281 -8.50 16.00 15.71
N LEU A 282 -8.51 16.34 16.99
CA LEU A 282 -9.71 16.41 17.83
C LEU A 282 -10.28 17.84 17.94
N ASP A 283 -9.48 18.82 17.53
CA ASP A 283 -9.81 20.24 17.53
C ASP A 283 -9.06 21.01 16.44
N GLN A 284 -9.21 22.34 16.42
CA GLN A 284 -8.65 23.20 15.39
C GLN A 284 -7.19 23.65 15.63
N ARG A 285 -6.54 23.26 16.73
CA ARG A 285 -5.24 23.80 17.12
C ARG A 285 -4.09 23.35 16.20
N ILE A 286 -4.20 22.16 15.60
CA ILE A 286 -3.21 21.62 14.65
C ILE A 286 -3.46 22.14 13.21
N ILE A 287 -4.68 22.47 12.87
CA ILE A 287 -5.12 22.81 11.51
C ILE A 287 -4.32 23.96 10.87
N PRO A 288 -3.93 25.04 11.58
CA PRO A 288 -3.13 26.12 11.00
C PRO A 288 -1.77 25.65 10.47
N TYR A 289 -1.14 24.66 11.09
CA TYR A 289 0.14 24.10 10.64
C TYR A 289 -0.04 23.27 9.37
N ILE A 290 -1.12 22.49 9.29
CA ILE A 290 -1.49 21.75 8.07
C ILE A 290 -1.75 22.73 6.91
N THR A 291 -2.61 23.70 7.11
CA THR A 291 -2.97 24.71 6.08
C THR A 291 -1.78 25.59 5.70
N GLY A 292 -0.86 25.83 6.63
CA GLY A 292 0.39 26.54 6.38
C GLY A 292 1.26 25.86 5.32
N ILE A 293 1.23 24.53 5.26
CA ILE A 293 2.00 23.71 4.31
C ILE A 293 1.19 23.49 3.03
N CYS A 294 0.02 22.85 3.12
CA CYS A 294 -0.75 22.43 1.94
C CYS A 294 -1.56 23.55 1.27
N LYS A 295 -1.68 24.73 1.90
CA LYS A 295 -2.41 25.92 1.40
C LYS A 295 -3.89 25.66 1.09
N ARG A 296 -4.49 24.68 1.77
CA ARG A 296 -5.89 24.29 1.61
C ARG A 296 -6.55 24.05 2.95
N ASP A 297 -7.84 24.33 3.02
CA ASP A 297 -8.67 24.01 4.17
C ASP A 297 -9.06 22.53 4.15
N PRO A 298 -8.68 21.73 5.17
CA PRO A 298 -9.05 20.32 5.25
C PRO A 298 -10.57 20.07 5.26
N PHE A 299 -11.36 21.03 5.70
CA PHE A 299 -12.81 20.91 5.81
C PHE A 299 -13.60 21.41 4.58
N SER A 300 -12.89 21.74 3.50
CA SER A 300 -13.51 22.21 2.25
C SER A 300 -14.27 21.14 1.46
N GLY A 301 -14.16 19.86 1.83
CA GLY A 301 -14.71 18.73 1.07
C GLY A 301 -13.90 18.39 -0.20
N LYS A 302 -12.77 19.06 -0.40
CA LYS A 302 -11.83 18.83 -1.51
C LYS A 302 -10.61 18.06 -1.06
N VAL A 303 -9.83 17.53 -2.03
CA VAL A 303 -8.52 16.93 -1.74
C VAL A 303 -7.61 17.96 -1.07
N VAL A 304 -6.93 17.57 -0.01
CA VAL A 304 -6.17 18.49 0.85
C VAL A 304 -4.70 18.57 0.42
N THR A 305 -3.93 17.49 0.53
CA THR A 305 -2.51 17.48 0.15
C THR A 305 -2.28 17.23 -1.33
N GLY A 306 -3.24 16.66 -2.04
CA GLY A 306 -3.11 16.27 -3.44
C GLY A 306 -2.35 14.96 -3.63
N GLY A 307 -1.79 14.41 -2.60
CA GLY A 307 -0.94 13.23 -2.53
C GLY A 307 -0.01 13.36 -1.33
N ILE A 308 1.15 12.75 -1.41
CA ILE A 308 2.09 12.63 -0.30
C ILE A 308 2.94 13.90 -0.16
N VAL A 309 3.02 14.42 1.05
CA VAL A 309 4.02 15.41 1.46
C VAL A 309 5.16 14.66 2.16
N THR A 310 6.35 14.69 1.57
CA THR A 310 7.53 14.02 2.11
C THR A 310 8.35 14.96 2.95
N VAL A 311 8.73 14.55 4.15
CA VAL A 311 9.67 15.27 5.00
C VAL A 311 11.09 14.83 4.62
N LYS A 312 11.76 15.63 3.82
CA LYS A 312 13.03 15.30 3.15
C LYS A 312 14.18 15.04 4.13
N ASP A 313 14.22 15.77 5.24
CA ASP A 313 15.25 15.69 6.28
C ASP A 313 14.84 14.82 7.49
N SER A 314 13.73 14.09 7.41
CA SER A 314 13.32 13.16 8.46
C SER A 314 14.21 11.93 8.51
N SER A 315 14.74 11.62 9.68
CA SER A 315 15.50 10.37 9.94
C SER A 315 14.68 9.11 9.71
N TRP A 316 13.35 9.21 9.86
CA TRP A 316 12.41 8.12 9.56
C TRP A 316 12.01 8.05 8.07
N LEU A 317 12.45 8.99 7.24
CA LEU A 317 11.88 9.23 5.90
C LEU A 317 10.36 9.32 5.98
N MET A 318 9.89 10.18 6.88
CA MET A 318 8.47 10.38 7.12
C MET A 318 7.78 11.04 5.93
N SER A 319 6.59 10.56 5.63
CA SER A 319 5.66 11.20 4.68
C SER A 319 4.26 11.21 5.28
N TRP A 320 3.42 12.15 4.82
CA TRP A 320 2.05 12.25 5.28
C TRP A 320 1.12 12.71 4.16
N THR A 321 -0.14 12.36 4.28
CA THR A 321 -1.18 12.75 3.32
C THR A 321 -2.51 12.98 4.01
N ILE A 322 -3.28 13.91 3.48
CA ILE A 322 -4.66 14.15 3.85
C ILE A 322 -5.50 14.14 2.59
N ASN A 323 -6.31 13.09 2.47
CA ASN A 323 -7.28 12.96 1.40
C ASN A 323 -8.50 13.86 1.65
N ARG A 324 -9.52 13.73 0.83
CA ARG A 324 -10.79 14.44 1.01
C ARG A 324 -11.40 14.10 2.37
N GLN A 325 -11.86 15.12 3.11
CA GLN A 325 -12.52 14.94 4.39
C GLN A 325 -14.05 15.14 4.25
N PRO A 326 -14.88 14.40 4.99
CA PRO A 326 -14.50 13.31 5.88
C PRO A 326 -13.98 12.08 5.10
N GLN A 327 -13.01 11.36 5.69
CA GLN A 327 -12.43 10.13 5.10
C GLN A 327 -13.28 8.89 5.43
N PHE A 328 -14.05 8.94 6.50
CA PHE A 328 -15.05 7.95 6.92
C PHE A 328 -16.40 8.60 7.06
N ARG A 329 -17.48 7.88 6.77
CA ARG A 329 -18.85 8.41 6.82
C ARG A 329 -19.28 8.88 8.19
N ASP A 330 -18.82 8.19 9.22
CA ASP A 330 -19.13 8.46 10.63
C ASP A 330 -18.12 9.38 11.32
N GLN A 331 -17.13 9.90 10.57
CA GLN A 331 -16.13 10.83 11.08
C GLN A 331 -16.79 12.14 11.53
N PRO A 332 -16.45 12.66 12.73
CA PRO A 332 -16.90 13.98 13.16
C PRO A 332 -16.46 15.06 12.17
N LYS A 333 -17.33 16.03 11.91
CA LYS A 333 -17.14 17.04 10.86
C LYS A 333 -15.99 18.01 11.14
N ASP A 334 -15.60 18.16 12.40
CA ASP A 334 -14.52 19.02 12.89
C ASP A 334 -13.20 18.28 13.13
N HIS A 335 -13.19 16.96 12.90
CA HIS A 335 -11.98 16.14 12.95
C HIS A 335 -11.36 15.98 11.55
N CYS A 336 -10.03 16.02 11.50
CA CYS A 336 -9.26 15.76 10.28
C CYS A 336 -8.43 14.51 10.48
N LEU A 337 -8.43 13.59 9.51
CA LEU A 337 -7.64 12.39 9.53
C LEU A 337 -6.41 12.55 8.63
N VAL A 338 -5.24 12.34 9.22
CA VAL A 338 -3.94 12.37 8.54
C VAL A 338 -3.36 10.98 8.54
N TRP A 339 -2.96 10.50 7.37
CA TRP A 339 -2.14 9.30 7.28
C TRP A 339 -0.68 9.68 7.26
N VAL A 340 0.09 9.17 8.23
CA VAL A 340 1.53 9.36 8.35
C VAL A 340 2.18 8.00 8.13
N TYR A 341 3.29 7.93 7.38
CA TYR A 341 4.03 6.69 7.26
C TYR A 341 5.55 6.94 7.18
N SER A 342 6.31 5.90 7.48
CA SER A 342 7.77 5.95 7.45
C SER A 342 8.35 4.63 6.96
N LEU A 343 9.37 4.70 6.11
CA LEU A 343 10.07 3.54 5.59
C LEU A 343 11.20 3.08 6.52
N PHE A 344 11.82 4.00 7.28
CA PHE A 344 12.92 3.70 8.20
C PHE A 344 12.41 3.59 9.63
N THR A 345 11.90 2.42 9.99
CA THR A 345 11.23 2.19 11.28
C THR A 345 12.21 1.94 12.44
N ASP A 346 13.47 1.63 12.14
CA ASP A 346 14.53 1.24 13.07
C ASP A 346 15.43 2.40 13.50
N LYS A 347 15.33 3.57 12.86
CA LYS A 347 16.16 4.73 13.14
C LYS A 347 15.55 5.61 14.22
N PRO A 348 16.36 6.25 15.08
CA PRO A 348 15.86 7.26 16.01
C PRO A 348 15.26 8.46 15.29
N GLY A 349 14.11 8.94 15.77
CA GLY A 349 13.47 10.16 15.27
C GLY A 349 14.28 11.42 15.55
N ASP A 350 13.92 12.51 14.88
CA ASP A 350 14.62 13.79 15.00
C ASP A 350 14.22 14.55 16.29
N PHE A 351 13.00 14.39 16.75
CA PHE A 351 12.48 14.95 17.99
C PHE A 351 12.40 13.90 19.11
N VAL A 352 11.70 12.79 18.88
CA VAL A 352 11.43 11.76 19.90
C VAL A 352 12.68 10.96 20.26
N LYS A 353 13.72 10.92 19.39
CA LYS A 353 14.98 10.19 19.61
C LYS A 353 14.83 8.68 19.83
N LYS A 354 13.79 8.09 19.28
CA LYS A 354 13.39 6.70 19.46
C LYS A 354 13.01 6.11 18.08
N PRO A 355 13.28 4.83 17.79
CA PRO A 355 12.80 4.19 16.57
C PRO A 355 11.28 4.26 16.46
N MET A 356 10.76 4.52 15.25
CA MET A 356 9.31 4.63 15.07
C MET A 356 8.57 3.37 15.53
N ARG A 357 9.14 2.20 15.29
CA ARG A 357 8.54 0.90 15.69
C ARG A 357 8.38 0.73 17.20
N ASP A 358 9.11 1.49 17.99
CA ASP A 358 9.02 1.45 19.45
C ASP A 358 8.17 2.60 20.03
N CYS A 359 7.65 3.47 19.15
CA CYS A 359 6.88 4.65 19.55
C CYS A 359 5.40 4.33 19.79
N THR A 360 4.83 4.99 20.80
CA THR A 360 3.39 5.09 20.98
C THR A 360 2.77 6.00 19.92
N GLY A 361 1.44 5.99 19.78
CA GLY A 361 0.75 6.92 18.89
C GLY A 361 1.06 8.38 19.22
N LYS A 362 1.04 8.74 20.52
CA LYS A 362 1.43 10.08 20.98
C LYS A 362 2.83 10.47 20.51
N GLU A 363 3.82 9.61 20.66
CA GLU A 363 5.20 9.87 20.25
C GLU A 363 5.33 10.05 18.73
N ILE A 364 4.61 9.26 17.93
CA ILE A 364 4.58 9.44 16.47
C ILE A 364 3.93 10.79 16.10
N CYS A 365 2.86 11.16 16.78
CA CYS A 365 2.24 12.47 16.61
C CYS A 365 3.22 13.61 16.96
N MET A 366 3.97 13.49 18.06
CA MET A 366 4.98 14.48 18.46
C MET A 366 6.05 14.67 17.38
N GLU A 367 6.56 13.59 16.79
CA GLU A 367 7.54 13.64 15.69
C GLU A 367 6.94 14.33 14.45
N TRP A 368 5.71 13.98 14.08
CA TRP A 368 5.01 14.63 12.97
C TRP A 368 4.78 16.12 13.22
N LEU A 369 4.32 16.53 14.41
CA LEU A 369 4.12 17.93 14.78
C LEU A 369 5.44 18.73 14.74
N TYR A 370 6.55 18.13 15.18
CA TYR A 370 7.88 18.72 15.05
C TYR A 370 8.19 19.06 13.59
N HIS A 371 7.94 18.12 12.68
CA HIS A 371 8.17 18.30 11.25
C HIS A 371 7.14 19.22 10.57
N LEU A 372 6.01 19.51 11.20
CA LEU A 372 5.10 20.57 10.77
C LEU A 372 5.55 21.99 11.17
N GLY A 373 6.60 22.10 12.01
CA GLY A 373 7.08 23.40 12.52
C GLY A 373 6.34 23.91 13.74
N VAL A 374 5.64 23.04 14.47
CA VAL A 374 5.02 23.38 15.75
C VAL A 374 6.12 23.77 16.75
N PRO A 375 5.97 24.88 17.52
CA PRO A 375 6.91 25.23 18.60
C PRO A 375 7.09 24.05 19.57
N GLU A 376 8.35 23.75 19.93
CA GLU A 376 8.67 22.53 20.70
C GLU A 376 7.94 22.46 22.04
N GLU A 377 7.75 23.58 22.69
CA GLU A 377 7.01 23.71 23.95
C GLU A 377 5.51 23.40 23.85
N GLN A 378 4.96 23.34 22.62
CA GLN A 378 3.54 23.03 22.38
C GLN A 378 3.31 21.60 21.89
N ILE A 379 4.36 20.91 21.44
CA ILE A 379 4.25 19.61 20.77
C ILE A 379 3.58 18.58 21.67
N GLU A 380 4.05 18.46 22.91
CA GLU A 380 3.52 17.46 23.85
C GLU A 380 2.05 17.71 24.19
N ASP A 381 1.67 18.98 24.45
CA ASP A 381 0.29 19.34 24.74
C ASP A 381 -0.65 19.06 23.55
N LEU A 382 -0.22 19.42 22.34
CA LEU A 382 -1.01 19.16 21.14
C LEU A 382 -1.16 17.66 20.85
N ALA A 383 -0.12 16.89 20.99
CA ALA A 383 -0.14 15.45 20.79
C ALA A 383 -1.04 14.74 21.83
N GLU A 384 -1.07 15.22 23.07
CA GLU A 384 -1.86 14.65 24.15
C GLU A 384 -3.36 15.06 24.08
N ASN A 385 -3.63 16.35 23.82
CA ASN A 385 -4.95 16.93 24.04
C ASN A 385 -5.70 17.30 22.75
N SER A 386 -5.02 17.37 21.59
CA SER A 386 -5.60 17.75 20.29
C SER A 386 -5.54 16.66 19.24
N ALA A 387 -4.97 15.50 19.55
CA ALA A 387 -4.86 14.39 18.62
C ALA A 387 -5.08 13.04 19.31
N ASN A 388 -5.61 12.09 18.54
CA ASN A 388 -5.61 10.68 18.87
C ASN A 388 -4.91 9.93 17.74
N THR A 389 -3.84 9.20 18.04
CA THR A 389 -3.01 8.58 17.01
C THR A 389 -2.95 7.07 17.21
N VAL A 390 -3.24 6.33 16.14
CA VAL A 390 -3.21 4.87 16.11
C VAL A 390 -2.08 4.41 15.18
N PRO A 391 -0.96 3.91 15.73
CA PRO A 391 0.12 3.32 14.93
C PRO A 391 -0.25 1.94 14.40
N VAL A 392 0.28 1.62 13.22
CA VAL A 392 0.14 0.31 12.57
C VAL A 392 1.52 -0.16 12.13
N MET A 393 1.95 -1.30 12.67
CA MET A 393 3.16 -1.99 12.23
C MET A 393 2.79 -3.06 11.20
N MET A 394 3.53 -3.10 10.08
CA MET A 394 3.31 -4.02 8.98
C MET A 394 4.62 -4.73 8.61
N PRO A 395 4.89 -5.93 9.19
CA PRO A 395 6.19 -6.61 9.05
C PRO A 395 6.53 -7.04 7.63
N TYR A 396 5.53 -7.37 6.81
CA TYR A 396 5.71 -7.93 5.47
C TYR A 396 5.23 -7.02 4.35
N ILE A 397 5.05 -5.73 4.62
CA ILE A 397 4.40 -4.82 3.67
C ILE A 397 5.16 -4.69 2.35
N ASP A 398 6.49 -4.71 2.37
CA ASP A 398 7.36 -4.63 1.19
C ASP A 398 7.85 -6.00 0.70
N ALA A 399 7.30 -7.10 1.23
CA ALA A 399 7.68 -8.46 0.83
C ALA A 399 7.61 -8.67 -0.68
N PHE A 400 6.65 -8.06 -1.36
CA PHE A 400 6.49 -8.16 -2.81
C PHE A 400 7.58 -7.45 -3.63
N PHE A 401 8.40 -6.60 -3.01
CA PHE A 401 9.55 -5.95 -3.64
C PHE A 401 10.88 -6.68 -3.43
N MET A 402 10.86 -7.84 -2.76
CA MET A 402 12.07 -8.64 -2.61
C MET A 402 12.65 -9.04 -3.97
N PRO A 403 13.99 -9.02 -4.14
CA PRO A 403 14.63 -9.56 -5.35
C PRO A 403 14.19 -11.00 -5.62
N ARG A 404 13.76 -11.27 -6.83
CA ARG A 404 13.18 -12.54 -7.24
C ARG A 404 13.48 -12.92 -8.68
N ALA A 405 13.28 -14.18 -9.01
CA ALA A 405 13.25 -14.72 -10.34
C ALA A 405 11.83 -15.06 -10.82
N TYR A 406 11.67 -15.30 -12.12
CA TYR A 406 10.45 -15.91 -12.65
C TYR A 406 10.28 -17.32 -12.08
N GLY A 407 9.05 -17.66 -11.69
CA GLY A 407 8.73 -18.90 -10.99
C GLY A 407 8.74 -18.79 -9.45
N ASP A 408 9.34 -17.74 -8.88
CA ASP A 408 9.19 -17.49 -7.44
C ASP A 408 7.75 -17.10 -7.06
N ARG A 409 7.02 -16.46 -7.97
CA ARG A 409 5.56 -16.36 -7.94
C ARG A 409 4.94 -17.39 -8.87
N PRO A 410 3.88 -18.11 -8.49
CA PRO A 410 3.18 -18.99 -9.42
C PRO A 410 2.55 -18.18 -10.56
N LYS A 411 2.43 -18.77 -11.73
CA LYS A 411 1.59 -18.22 -12.80
C LYS A 411 0.15 -18.10 -12.30
N VAL A 412 -0.62 -17.16 -12.84
CA VAL A 412 -2.07 -17.07 -12.56
C VAL A 412 -2.75 -18.42 -12.84
N VAL A 413 -2.48 -19.02 -13.98
CA VAL A 413 -2.90 -20.38 -14.31
C VAL A 413 -1.63 -21.21 -14.52
N PRO A 414 -1.20 -22.02 -13.52
CA PRO A 414 -0.07 -22.93 -13.68
C PRO A 414 -0.28 -23.93 -14.81
N ASP A 415 0.80 -24.38 -15.42
CA ASP A 415 0.72 -25.35 -16.49
C ASP A 415 0.06 -26.65 -15.98
N GLY A 416 -0.94 -27.15 -16.71
CA GLY A 416 -1.73 -28.31 -16.32
C GLY A 416 -2.84 -28.07 -15.31
N SER A 417 -3.03 -26.83 -14.83
CA SER A 417 -4.13 -26.46 -13.94
C SER A 417 -5.50 -26.69 -14.62
N VAL A 418 -6.40 -27.40 -13.94
CA VAL A 418 -7.74 -27.72 -14.46
C VAL A 418 -8.82 -26.87 -13.80
N ASN A 419 -8.80 -26.77 -12.47
CA ASN A 419 -9.90 -26.18 -11.70
C ASN A 419 -9.45 -25.12 -10.70
N PHE A 420 -8.24 -24.56 -10.84
CA PHE A 420 -7.74 -23.52 -9.94
C PHE A 420 -6.88 -22.48 -10.64
N ALA A 421 -6.81 -21.30 -10.03
CA ALA A 421 -5.91 -20.22 -10.39
C ALA A 421 -5.39 -19.49 -9.15
N PHE A 422 -4.17 -18.93 -9.26
CA PHE A 422 -3.61 -18.04 -8.25
C PHE A 422 -3.89 -16.58 -8.59
N LEU A 423 -4.27 -15.80 -7.59
CA LEU A 423 -4.59 -14.39 -7.71
C LEU A 423 -3.81 -13.55 -6.68
N GLY A 424 -3.90 -12.24 -6.84
CA GLY A 424 -3.36 -11.28 -5.86
C GLY A 424 -1.86 -11.02 -6.03
N GLN A 425 -1.25 -10.40 -5.02
CA GLN A 425 0.09 -9.80 -5.08
C GLN A 425 1.23 -10.78 -5.37
N PHE A 426 1.02 -12.07 -5.11
CA PHE A 426 2.04 -13.11 -5.30
C PHE A 426 1.69 -14.11 -6.41
N ALA A 427 0.87 -13.69 -7.37
CA ALA A 427 0.73 -14.35 -8.66
C ALA A 427 1.55 -13.60 -9.72
N GLU A 428 2.15 -14.31 -10.68
CA GLU A 428 2.95 -13.69 -11.73
C GLU A 428 2.04 -13.14 -12.83
N THR A 429 2.12 -11.84 -13.09
CA THR A 429 1.49 -11.22 -14.25
C THR A 429 2.54 -10.49 -15.10
N PRO A 430 2.45 -10.57 -16.44
CA PRO A 430 3.48 -10.03 -17.31
C PRO A 430 3.37 -8.52 -17.59
N ARG A 431 2.28 -7.86 -17.18
CA ARG A 431 1.93 -6.53 -17.72
C ARG A 431 1.56 -5.48 -16.71
N ASP A 432 1.43 -5.81 -15.44
CA ASP A 432 1.06 -4.83 -14.42
C ASP A 432 1.93 -4.94 -13.18
N THR A 433 1.77 -4.03 -12.27
CA THR A 433 2.57 -3.92 -11.06
C THR A 433 1.75 -4.24 -9.82
N ILE A 434 2.37 -4.97 -8.93
CA ILE A 434 1.74 -5.63 -7.77
C ILE A 434 1.10 -4.72 -6.73
N PHE A 435 1.40 -3.46 -6.70
CA PHE A 435 0.87 -2.52 -5.72
C PHE A 435 -0.48 -1.90 -6.14
N THR A 436 -0.88 -2.11 -7.38
CA THR A 436 -2.11 -1.56 -7.92
C THR A 436 -3.31 -2.45 -7.64
N THR A 437 -4.47 -1.84 -7.45
CA THR A 437 -5.75 -2.58 -7.40
C THR A 437 -6.07 -3.25 -8.73
N GLU A 438 -5.62 -2.65 -9.83
CA GLU A 438 -5.72 -3.20 -11.19
C GLU A 438 -5.07 -4.57 -11.34
N TYR A 439 -3.93 -4.80 -10.67
CA TYR A 439 -3.20 -6.06 -10.71
C TYR A 439 -4.04 -7.26 -10.24
N SER A 440 -4.94 -7.03 -9.29
CA SER A 440 -5.78 -8.09 -8.71
C SER A 440 -7.04 -8.38 -9.53
N MET A 441 -7.32 -7.59 -10.57
CA MET A 441 -8.49 -7.70 -11.43
C MET A 441 -8.16 -8.19 -12.83
#